data_eb48fee0ef3c705c0acf1d1191b1c3cc
#
_entry.id   eb48fee0ef3c705c0acf1d1191b1c3cc
#
_cell.length_a   1.000
_cell.length_b   1.000
_cell.length_c   1.000
_cell.angle_alpha   90.00
_cell.angle_beta   90.00
_cell.angle_gamma   90.00
#
_symmetry.space_group_name_H-M   'P 1'
#
loop_
_entity.id
_entity.type
_entity.pdbx_description
1 polymer ?
#
loop_
_entity_poly.entity_id
_entity_poly.type
_entity_poly.pdbx_seq_one_letter_code
_entity_poly.pdbx_strand_id
1 'polypeptide(L)'
;MEIVWTDKAKESFKETLEFLDIHNGSYLFSDKILLETERLMLELSNNTLYLGRYNKVLNLYVRPILKGRYFIYFEVKNNGQGDFIEIQYFRSSKQQPLF
;
A
#
# COMPACT_ATOMS: atom_id res chain seq x y z
N MET A 1 4.30 15.19 -0.99
CA MET A 1 5.27 14.33 -0.25
C MET A 1 5.79 13.23 -1.14
N GLU A 2 7.08 12.96 -1.07
CA GLU A 2 7.66 11.83 -1.79
C GLU A 2 7.17 10.52 -1.20
N ILE A 3 7.02 9.50 -2.03
CA ILE A 3 6.61 8.16 -1.59
C ILE A 3 7.69 7.17 -2.00
N VAL A 4 8.15 6.39 -1.02
CA VAL A 4 9.16 5.36 -1.21
C VAL A 4 8.59 4.02 -0.75
N TRP A 5 8.76 2.99 -1.56
CA TRP A 5 8.37 1.63 -1.19
C TRP A 5 9.59 0.88 -0.68
N THR A 6 9.44 0.19 0.43
CA THR A 6 10.50 -0.73 0.88
C THR A 6 10.60 -1.89 -0.12
N ASP A 7 11.75 -2.55 -0.16
CA ASP A 7 11.94 -3.71 -1.01
C ASP A 7 10.94 -4.81 -0.69
N LYS A 8 10.67 -5.01 0.59
CA LYS A 8 9.69 -5.99 1.06
C LYS A 8 8.29 -5.67 0.55
N ALA A 9 7.88 -4.41 0.63
CA ALA A 9 6.57 -3.98 0.15
C ALA A 9 6.45 -4.12 -1.38
N LYS A 10 7.50 -3.75 -2.11
CA LYS A 10 7.54 -3.91 -3.57
C LYS A 10 7.39 -5.37 -3.96
N GLU A 11 8.12 -6.26 -3.29
CA GLU A 11 8.09 -7.68 -3.61
C GLU A 11 6.72 -8.29 -3.30
N SER A 12 6.15 -7.95 -2.16
CA SER A 12 4.81 -8.41 -1.79
C SER A 12 3.76 -7.96 -2.80
N PHE A 13 3.84 -6.71 -3.25
CA PHE A 13 2.94 -6.17 -4.27
C PHE A 13 3.08 -6.93 -5.58
N LYS A 14 4.31 -7.12 -6.04
CA LYS A 14 4.61 -7.84 -7.28
C LYS A 14 4.12 -9.28 -7.22
N GLU A 15 4.40 -9.98 -6.13
CA GLU A 15 3.96 -11.37 -5.94
C GLU A 15 2.45 -11.49 -5.97
N THR A 16 1.74 -10.53 -5.37
CA THR A 16 0.28 -10.50 -5.38
C THR A 16 -0.25 -10.38 -6.80
N LEU A 17 0.30 -9.47 -7.59
CA LEU A 17 -0.12 -9.28 -8.97
C LEU A 17 0.13 -10.54 -9.80
N GLU A 18 1.31 -11.14 -9.68
CA GLU A 18 1.66 -12.36 -10.41
C GLU A 18 0.76 -13.54 -10.02
N PHE A 19 0.49 -13.70 -8.73
CA PHE A 19 -0.40 -14.75 -8.25
C PHE A 19 -1.80 -14.60 -8.85
N LEU A 20 -2.34 -13.38 -8.86
CA LEU A 20 -3.68 -13.13 -9.38
C LEU A 20 -3.76 -13.38 -10.89
N ASP A 21 -2.74 -12.98 -11.63
CA ASP A 21 -2.70 -13.20 -13.08
C ASP A 21 -2.73 -14.70 -13.41
N ILE A 22 -1.93 -15.48 -12.70
CA ILE A 22 -1.87 -16.92 -12.90
C ILE A 22 -3.16 -17.61 -12.45
N HIS A 23 -3.64 -17.25 -11.25
CA HIS A 23 -4.80 -17.89 -10.65
C HIS A 23 -6.09 -17.61 -11.43
N ASN A 24 -6.26 -16.39 -11.91
CA ASN A 24 -7.48 -15.98 -12.61
C ASN A 24 -7.40 -16.17 -14.12
N GLY A 25 -6.22 -16.43 -14.66
CA GLY A 25 -6.00 -16.53 -16.10
C GLY A 25 -6.31 -15.24 -16.84
N SER A 26 -6.23 -14.09 -16.15
CA SER A 26 -6.59 -12.80 -16.70
C SER A 26 -5.90 -11.69 -15.91
N TYR A 27 -5.59 -10.58 -16.58
CA TYR A 27 -4.99 -9.41 -15.96
C TYR A 27 -6.02 -8.42 -15.39
N LEU A 28 -7.31 -8.69 -15.53
CA LEU A 28 -8.35 -7.73 -15.12
C LEU A 28 -8.28 -7.34 -13.66
N PHE A 29 -8.07 -8.31 -12.79
CA PHE A 29 -8.06 -8.06 -11.35
C PHE A 29 -6.78 -7.36 -10.90
N SER A 30 -5.64 -7.79 -11.42
CA SER A 30 -4.37 -7.14 -11.12
C SER A 30 -4.32 -5.73 -11.66
N ASP A 31 -4.94 -5.47 -12.83
CA ASP A 31 -5.05 -4.12 -13.38
C ASP A 31 -5.86 -3.22 -12.46
N LYS A 32 -6.91 -3.72 -11.83
CA LYS A 32 -7.70 -2.95 -10.85
C LYS A 32 -6.87 -2.58 -9.64
N ILE A 33 -6.11 -3.53 -9.10
CA ILE A 33 -5.24 -3.29 -7.96
C ILE A 33 -4.19 -2.23 -8.30
N LEU A 34 -3.57 -2.37 -9.45
CA LEU A 34 -2.55 -1.43 -9.91
C LEU A 34 -3.13 -0.02 -10.04
N LEU A 35 -4.30 0.11 -10.66
CA LEU A 35 -4.94 1.40 -10.86
C LEU A 35 -5.31 2.06 -9.52
N GLU A 36 -5.93 1.31 -8.60
CA GLU A 36 -6.30 1.86 -7.31
C GLU A 36 -5.08 2.24 -6.47
N THR A 37 -4.01 1.44 -6.57
CA THR A 37 -2.76 1.75 -5.88
C THR A 37 -2.14 3.03 -6.43
N GLU A 38 -2.12 3.21 -7.75
CA GLU A 38 -1.62 4.43 -8.37
C GLU A 38 -2.43 5.66 -7.94
N ARG A 39 -3.74 5.54 -7.89
CA ARG A 39 -4.62 6.62 -7.43
C ARG A 39 -4.32 6.98 -5.98
N LEU A 40 -4.12 5.98 -5.13
CA LEU A 40 -3.78 6.22 -3.74
C LEU A 40 -2.43 6.91 -3.60
N MET A 41 -1.44 6.50 -4.39
CA MET A 41 -0.12 7.13 -4.37
C MET A 41 -0.21 8.60 -4.78
N LEU A 42 -1.01 8.91 -5.80
CA LEU A 42 -1.23 10.30 -6.22
C LEU A 42 -1.92 11.10 -5.12
N GLU A 43 -2.93 10.54 -4.49
CA GLU A 43 -3.62 11.19 -3.38
C GLU A 43 -2.65 11.50 -2.24
N LEU A 44 -1.88 10.52 -1.81
CA LEU A 44 -0.94 10.68 -0.70
C LEU A 44 0.19 11.66 -1.02
N SER A 45 0.63 11.73 -2.27
CA SER A 45 1.71 12.64 -2.64
C SER A 45 1.23 14.10 -2.76
N ASN A 46 -0.05 14.32 -3.09
CA ASN A 46 -0.59 15.66 -3.36
C ASN A 46 -1.45 16.22 -2.23
N ASN A 47 -2.02 15.38 -1.39
CA ASN A 47 -2.97 15.80 -0.36
C ASN A 47 -2.64 15.11 0.97
N THR A 48 -2.17 15.90 1.93
CA THR A 48 -1.75 15.40 3.25
C THR A 48 -2.80 15.62 4.33
N LEU A 49 -4.02 16.10 3.97
CA LEU A 49 -5.07 16.34 4.95
C LEU A 49 -5.58 15.06 5.59
N TYR A 50 -5.60 13.99 4.82
CA TYR A 50 -6.00 12.69 5.34
C TYR A 50 -5.02 11.62 4.86
N LEU A 51 -4.22 11.13 5.81
CA LEU A 51 -3.23 10.09 5.50
C LEU A 51 -3.84 8.68 5.57
N GLY A 52 -4.76 8.46 6.50
CA GLY A 52 -5.35 7.17 6.69
C GLY A 52 -5.65 6.91 8.16
N ARG A 53 -6.07 5.68 8.45
CA ARG A 53 -6.31 5.25 9.82
C ARG A 53 -4.98 4.90 10.49
N TYR A 54 -4.70 5.48 11.64
CA TYR A 54 -3.46 5.21 12.36
C TYR A 54 -3.64 4.00 13.28
N ASN A 55 -2.75 3.02 13.15
CA ASN A 55 -2.71 1.85 14.03
C ASN A 55 -1.62 2.07 15.09
N LYS A 56 -2.03 2.25 16.33
CA LYS A 56 -1.10 2.55 17.43
C LYS A 56 -0.18 1.38 17.79
N VAL A 57 -0.63 0.16 17.57
CA VAL A 57 0.17 -1.03 17.87
C VAL A 57 1.34 -1.15 16.90
N LEU A 58 1.06 -0.91 15.61
CA LEU A 58 2.08 -1.01 14.56
C LEU A 58 2.84 0.28 14.34
N ASN A 59 2.31 1.42 14.83
CA ASN A 59 2.82 2.76 14.53
C ASN A 59 2.83 3.04 13.03
N LEU A 60 1.76 2.61 12.35
CA LEU A 60 1.62 2.76 10.91
C LEU A 60 0.25 3.31 10.55
N TYR A 61 0.19 4.06 9.46
CA TYR A 61 -1.07 4.41 8.83
C TYR A 61 -1.51 3.27 7.93
N VAL A 62 -2.82 3.12 7.75
CA VAL A 62 -3.42 2.04 6.97
C VAL A 62 -4.42 2.62 5.99
N ARG A 63 -4.32 2.23 4.73
CA ARG A 63 -5.30 2.58 3.71
C ARG A 63 -5.81 1.31 3.03
N PRO A 64 -7.13 1.13 2.97
CA PRO A 64 -7.70 0.01 2.22
C PRO A 64 -7.73 0.32 0.72
N ILE A 65 -7.62 -0.73 -0.09
CA ILE A 65 -7.92 -0.67 -1.52
C ILE A 65 -8.85 -1.84 -1.86
N LEU A 66 -9.56 -1.74 -2.99
CA LEU A 66 -10.54 -2.72 -3.42
C LEU A 66 -11.52 -3.07 -2.28
N LYS A 67 -12.13 -2.04 -1.69
CA LYS A 67 -13.14 -2.19 -0.62
C LYS A 67 -12.64 -3.04 0.55
N GLY A 68 -11.38 -2.89 0.90
CA GLY A 68 -10.80 -3.58 2.05
C GLY A 68 -10.32 -5.01 1.78
N ARG A 69 -10.20 -5.40 0.52
CA ARG A 69 -9.58 -6.70 0.19
C ARG A 69 -8.09 -6.68 0.37
N TYR A 70 -7.47 -5.51 0.24
CA TYR A 70 -6.04 -5.29 0.43
C TYR A 70 -5.83 -4.05 1.26
N PHE A 71 -4.70 -4.02 1.95
CA PHE A 71 -4.33 -2.90 2.81
C PHE A 71 -2.89 -2.50 2.54
N ILE A 72 -2.68 -1.18 2.49
CA ILE A 72 -1.34 -0.60 2.37
C ILE A 72 -1.02 0.06 3.71
N TYR A 73 0.11 -0.32 4.28
CA TYR A 73 0.60 0.20 5.56
C TYR A 73 1.83 1.05 5.30
N PHE A 74 1.87 2.23 5.90
CA PHE A 74 2.97 3.15 5.68
C PHE A 74 3.21 4.02 6.90
N GLU A 75 4.39 4.64 6.93
CA GLU A 75 4.71 5.63 7.93
C GLU A 75 5.23 6.91 7.26
N VAL A 76 5.13 8.02 8.00
CA VAL A 76 5.69 9.29 7.57
C VAL A 76 7.05 9.43 8.26
N LYS A 77 8.09 9.62 7.46
CA LYS A 77 9.46 9.76 7.94
C LYS A 77 10.01 11.11 7.53
N ASN A 78 11.07 11.54 8.21
CA ASN A 78 11.80 12.76 7.85
C ASN A 78 13.25 12.41 7.59
N ASN A 79 13.79 12.87 6.44
CA ASN A 79 15.17 12.59 6.05
C ASN A 79 16.12 13.78 6.25
N GLY A 80 15.66 14.81 6.97
CA GLY A 80 16.42 16.04 7.17
C GLY A 80 16.16 17.11 6.10
N GLN A 81 15.51 16.74 5.00
CA GLN A 81 15.15 17.65 3.90
C GLN A 81 13.64 17.83 3.76
N GLY A 82 12.86 17.06 4.52
CA GLY A 82 11.43 17.10 4.50
C GLY A 82 10.84 15.74 4.82
N ASP A 83 9.52 15.70 4.88
CA ASP A 83 8.79 14.48 5.16
C ASP A 83 8.62 13.65 3.90
N PHE A 84 8.61 12.35 4.05
CA PHE A 84 8.28 11.41 2.99
C PHE A 84 7.47 10.25 3.56
N ILE A 85 6.74 9.57 2.68
CA ILE A 85 5.95 8.39 3.04
C ILE A 85 6.75 7.16 2.65
N GLU A 86 6.90 6.23 3.60
CA GLU A 86 7.53 4.93 3.32
C GLU A 86 6.48 3.83 3.43
N ILE A 87 6.21 3.18 2.30
CA ILE A 87 5.27 2.06 2.25
C ILE A 87 5.97 0.83 2.83
N GLN A 88 5.43 0.31 3.92
CA GLN A 88 6.04 -0.79 4.68
C GLN A 88 5.48 -2.15 4.30
N TYR A 89 4.17 -2.23 4.08
CA TYR A 89 3.51 -3.50 3.79
C TYR A 89 2.39 -3.32 2.78
N PHE A 90 2.25 -4.31 1.92
CA PHE A 90 1.08 -4.50 1.07
C PHE A 90 0.51 -5.87 1.40
N ARG A 91 -0.71 -5.94 1.92
CA ARG A 91 -1.25 -7.18 2.45
C ARG A 91 -2.69 -7.42 2.01
N SER A 92 -3.02 -8.69 1.81
CA SER A 92 -4.40 -9.12 1.62
C SER A 92 -5.11 -9.20 2.97
N SER A 93 -6.41 -8.90 2.97
CA SER A 93 -7.24 -9.05 4.17
C SER A 93 -7.34 -10.52 4.63
N LYS A 94 -7.01 -11.47 3.75
CA LYS A 94 -7.04 -12.90 4.06
C LYS A 94 -5.75 -13.41 4.69
N GLN A 95 -4.69 -12.61 4.70
CA GLN A 95 -3.45 -12.97 5.36
C GLN A 95 -3.60 -12.80 6.87
N GLN A 96 -2.72 -13.44 7.62
CA GLN A 96 -2.74 -13.28 9.07
C GLN A 96 -2.46 -11.82 9.45
N PRO A 97 -3.05 -11.34 10.56
CA PRO A 97 -2.78 -9.99 11.04
C PRO A 97 -1.29 -9.76 11.29
N LEU A 98 -0.86 -8.50 11.15
CA LEU A 98 0.53 -8.12 11.40
C LEU A 98 0.89 -8.13 12.89
N PHE A 99 -0.13 -8.20 13.74
CA PHE A 99 0.08 -8.15 15.20
C PHE A 99 -0.75 -9.21 15.92
#